data_417e3116053f1c370c0eb363b2bb60af
#
_entry.id   417e3116053f1c370c0eb363b2bb60af
#
_cell.length_a   1.000
_cell.length_b   1.000
_cell.length_c   1.000
_cell.angle_alpha   90.00
_cell.angle_beta   90.00
_cell.angle_gamma   90.00
#
_symmetry.space_group_name_H-M   'P 1'
#
loop_
_entity.id
_entity.type
_entity.pdbx_description
1 polymer ?
#
loop_
_entity_poly.entity_id
_entity_poly.type
_entity_poly.pdbx_seq_one_letter_code
_entity_poly.pdbx_strand_id
1 'polypeptide(L)'
;MSKRVLLSMLATLPLLLGAMAGAGEARAQGRPNAAEVCDAGQIEWGAPALANAISHYSLEWTPFGAAEWGWETYLPLIQKELGTACAPGSPRFARALAEFQYAHGLPATGWFDPATFQVFRGVWQERRPFIMARVREEPCPEPPPLYQLGYLVESEEHADRLTRLLRRDVLDAYRRMVAAARAEVPEVAANPELLQIFSGFRDPEADAARCAAQGNCDGLRRAVCSPHRTGTAVDLYVGQMADLGVDNTSPASRLHMTRTATYRWLVENAGRFGFVPYVYEPWHWEWVSPTGGYVAAVAAP
;
A
#
# COMPACT_ATOMS: atom_id res chain seq x y z
N MET A 1 9.31 64.44 -67.26
CA MET A 1 10.05 63.90 -68.41
C MET A 1 10.67 62.60 -67.99
N SER A 2 10.56 61.60 -68.88
CA SER A 2 11.26 60.30 -68.96
C SER A 2 10.94 59.31 -67.80
N LYS A 3 10.16 58.30 -68.05
CA LYS A 3 10.23 57.09 -68.86
C LYS A 3 11.25 56.05 -68.38
N ARG A 4 10.72 54.92 -68.07
CA ARG A 4 11.09 53.50 -68.45
C ARG A 4 11.23 52.62 -67.16
N VAL A 5 10.62 51.58 -67.06
CA VAL A 5 10.23 50.33 -67.76
C VAL A 5 10.63 49.14 -66.86
N LEU A 6 9.63 48.34 -66.58
CA LEU A 6 9.55 46.90 -66.27
C LEU A 6 10.85 46.12 -65.99
N LEU A 7 10.83 45.29 -64.98
CA LEU A 7 10.88 43.85 -65.16
C LEU A 7 10.34 43.05 -63.97
N SER A 8 9.42 42.18 -64.25
CA SER A 8 8.88 41.17 -63.32
C SER A 8 9.94 40.13 -63.01
N MET A 9 10.08 39.82 -61.76
CA MET A 9 10.55 38.47 -61.39
C MET A 9 9.67 37.93 -60.26
N LEU A 10 8.88 36.94 -60.61
CA LEU A 10 8.22 36.03 -59.66
C LEU A 10 9.30 35.28 -58.85
N ALA A 11 9.33 35.47 -57.55
CA ALA A 11 10.05 34.60 -56.65
C ALA A 11 8.99 33.86 -55.80
N THR A 12 8.85 32.62 -56.10
CA THR A 12 8.05 31.65 -55.37
C THR A 12 8.57 31.49 -53.95
N LEU A 13 7.76 31.87 -52.98
CA LEU A 13 8.02 31.66 -51.55
C LEU A 13 7.59 30.23 -51.20
N PRO A 14 8.45 29.35 -50.68
CA PRO A 14 8.00 28.07 -50.17
C PRO A 14 7.27 28.28 -48.84
N LEU A 15 6.03 27.80 -48.74
CA LEU A 15 5.30 27.62 -47.50
C LEU A 15 6.08 26.64 -46.61
N LEU A 16 6.73 27.15 -45.59
CA LEU A 16 7.19 26.35 -44.47
C LEU A 16 5.96 26.01 -43.59
N LEU A 17 5.38 24.84 -43.84
CA LEU A 17 4.49 24.21 -42.83
C LEU A 17 5.33 23.91 -41.60
N GLY A 18 5.20 24.75 -40.58
CA GLY A 18 5.66 24.47 -39.24
C GLY A 18 4.88 23.28 -38.69
N ALA A 19 5.50 22.10 -38.65
CA ALA A 19 5.01 20.98 -37.90
C ALA A 19 5.09 21.34 -36.40
N MET A 20 3.96 21.70 -35.82
CA MET A 20 3.77 21.70 -34.36
C MET A 20 3.95 20.25 -33.92
N ALA A 21 5.16 19.93 -33.45
CA ALA A 21 5.39 18.71 -32.68
C ALA A 21 4.62 18.87 -31.37
N GLY A 22 3.40 18.35 -31.31
CA GLY A 22 2.69 18.11 -30.09
C GLY A 22 3.56 17.17 -29.26
N ALA A 23 4.03 17.65 -28.11
CA ALA A 23 4.57 16.81 -27.05
C ALA A 23 3.43 15.89 -26.62
N GLY A 24 3.34 14.72 -27.28
CA GLY A 24 2.50 13.64 -26.83
C GLY A 24 3.02 13.21 -25.48
N GLU A 25 2.24 13.44 -24.44
CA GLU A 25 2.40 12.74 -23.17
C GLU A 25 2.48 11.24 -23.50
N ALA A 26 3.66 10.68 -23.33
CA ALA A 26 3.86 9.25 -23.37
C ALA A 26 3.09 8.68 -22.16
N ARG A 27 1.79 8.43 -22.36
CA ARG A 27 1.07 7.47 -21.53
C ARG A 27 1.90 6.19 -21.60
N ALA A 28 2.48 5.83 -20.46
CA ALA A 28 2.99 4.49 -20.23
C ALA A 28 1.78 3.54 -20.42
N GLN A 29 1.53 3.13 -21.64
CA GLN A 29 0.68 2.00 -21.94
C GLN A 29 1.40 0.81 -21.34
N GLY A 30 0.96 0.39 -20.15
CA GLY A 30 1.34 -0.89 -19.60
C GLY A 30 1.14 -1.91 -20.73
N ARG A 31 2.22 -2.60 -21.12
CA ARG A 31 2.10 -3.75 -22.01
C ARG A 31 1.00 -4.63 -21.42
N PRO A 32 0.01 -5.08 -22.22
CA PRO A 32 -0.90 -6.09 -21.74
C PRO A 32 -0.01 -7.25 -21.26
N ASN A 33 -0.07 -7.58 -19.97
CA ASN A 33 0.61 -8.73 -19.43
C ASN A 33 0.20 -9.90 -20.31
N ALA A 34 1.16 -10.50 -21.03
CA ALA A 34 0.96 -11.82 -21.59
C ALA A 34 0.48 -12.67 -20.42
N ALA A 35 -0.69 -13.33 -20.57
CA ALA A 35 -1.29 -14.11 -19.50
C ALA A 35 -0.21 -14.94 -18.84
N GLU A 36 0.00 -14.74 -17.54
CA GLU A 36 1.09 -15.38 -16.81
C GLU A 36 0.86 -16.89 -16.84
N VAL A 37 1.85 -17.64 -17.35
CA VAL A 37 1.75 -19.11 -17.41
C VAL A 37 2.20 -19.65 -16.05
N CYS A 38 1.22 -19.94 -15.18
CA CYS A 38 1.50 -20.40 -13.82
C CYS A 38 2.12 -21.80 -13.74
N ASP A 39 1.90 -22.66 -14.73
CA ASP A 39 2.42 -24.04 -14.77
C ASP A 39 3.80 -24.17 -15.41
N ALA A 40 4.40 -23.06 -15.85
CA ALA A 40 5.76 -23.11 -16.42
C ALA A 40 6.79 -23.53 -15.37
N GLY A 41 7.67 -24.49 -15.73
CA GLY A 41 8.72 -25.00 -14.86
C GLY A 41 8.29 -26.15 -13.96
N GLN A 42 7.26 -26.91 -14.34
CA GLN A 42 6.73 -28.04 -13.55
C GLN A 42 7.79 -29.08 -13.14
N ILE A 43 8.77 -29.38 -14.01
CA ILE A 43 9.82 -30.36 -13.71
C ILE A 43 10.73 -29.88 -12.58
N GLU A 44 11.10 -28.63 -12.60
CA GLU A 44 12.05 -28.03 -11.64
C GLU A 44 11.36 -27.58 -10.36
N TRP A 45 10.16 -26.97 -10.47
CA TRP A 45 9.48 -26.30 -9.36
C TRP A 45 8.21 -27.00 -8.86
N GLY A 46 7.89 -28.17 -9.43
CA GLY A 46 6.67 -28.91 -9.03
C GLY A 46 6.67 -29.36 -7.58
N ALA A 47 7.80 -29.84 -7.05
CA ALA A 47 7.89 -30.28 -5.66
C ALA A 47 7.79 -29.10 -4.66
N PRO A 48 8.51 -27.97 -4.82
CA PRO A 48 8.30 -26.78 -4.01
C PRO A 48 6.86 -26.22 -4.12
N ALA A 49 6.28 -26.23 -5.31
CA ALA A 49 4.90 -25.80 -5.52
C ALA A 49 3.91 -26.63 -4.71
N LEU A 50 4.05 -27.97 -4.72
CA LEU A 50 3.22 -28.85 -3.91
C LEU A 50 3.39 -28.59 -2.41
N ALA A 51 4.62 -28.38 -1.95
CA ALA A 51 4.91 -28.03 -0.55
C ALA A 51 4.22 -26.72 -0.16
N ASN A 52 4.26 -25.69 -1.03
CA ASN A 52 3.56 -24.43 -0.81
C ASN A 52 2.05 -24.60 -0.78
N ALA A 53 1.46 -25.39 -1.68
CA ALA A 53 0.03 -25.65 -1.69
C ALA A 53 -0.48 -26.26 -0.38
N ILE A 54 0.34 -27.14 0.24
CA ILE A 54 0.02 -27.78 1.52
C ILE A 54 0.23 -26.77 2.66
N SER A 55 1.44 -26.19 2.77
CA SER A 55 1.82 -25.32 3.88
C SER A 55 1.00 -24.02 3.91
N HIS A 56 0.47 -23.58 2.77
CA HIS A 56 -0.38 -22.39 2.66
C HIS A 56 -1.55 -22.38 3.66
N TYR A 57 -2.08 -23.57 3.97
CA TYR A 57 -3.19 -23.74 4.92
C TYR A 57 -2.79 -24.42 6.23
N SER A 58 -1.65 -25.12 6.26
CA SER A 58 -1.31 -26.04 7.36
C SER A 58 -0.04 -25.69 8.14
N LEU A 59 0.74 -24.70 7.69
CA LEU A 59 1.94 -24.29 8.43
C LEU A 59 1.56 -23.79 9.82
N GLU A 60 2.05 -24.47 10.86
CA GLU A 60 1.88 -24.05 12.24
C GLU A 60 3.08 -23.19 12.64
N TRP A 61 2.85 -21.93 13.00
CA TRP A 61 3.90 -20.95 13.23
C TRP A 61 3.45 -19.78 14.10
N THR A 62 4.37 -18.86 14.43
CA THR A 62 4.12 -17.71 15.31
C THR A 62 4.68 -16.42 14.69
N PRO A 63 4.17 -15.94 13.57
CA PRO A 63 4.78 -14.82 12.81
C PRO A 63 4.86 -13.52 13.61
N PHE A 64 3.94 -13.32 14.55
CA PHE A 64 3.88 -12.13 15.44
C PHE A 64 3.71 -12.52 16.90
N GLY A 65 4.26 -13.67 17.32
CA GLY A 65 4.22 -14.13 18.70
C GLY A 65 2.96 -14.91 19.10
N ALA A 66 1.88 -14.83 18.33
CA ALA A 66 0.69 -15.64 18.49
C ALA A 66 0.71 -16.81 17.48
N ALA A 67 0.15 -17.95 17.87
CA ALA A 67 0.05 -19.10 16.97
C ALA A 67 -0.94 -18.83 15.83
N GLU A 68 -0.51 -19.13 14.62
CA GLU A 68 -1.31 -19.03 13.40
C GLU A 68 -1.17 -20.34 12.59
N TRP A 69 -2.21 -20.66 11.80
CA TRP A 69 -2.24 -21.76 10.87
C TRP A 69 -2.29 -21.25 9.44
N GLY A 70 -1.38 -21.73 8.61
CA GLY A 70 -1.22 -21.26 7.25
C GLY A 70 -0.64 -19.86 7.15
N TRP A 71 -0.44 -19.42 5.93
CA TRP A 71 0.09 -18.08 5.62
C TRP A 71 -0.74 -17.35 4.55
N GLU A 72 -1.98 -17.78 4.36
CA GLU A 72 -2.90 -17.18 3.38
C GLU A 72 -3.15 -15.70 3.66
N THR A 73 -3.20 -15.30 4.94
CA THR A 73 -3.34 -13.90 5.35
C THR A 73 -2.31 -12.97 4.71
N TYR A 74 -1.11 -13.47 4.45
CA TYR A 74 0.00 -12.68 3.90
C TYR A 74 0.13 -12.80 2.39
N LEU A 75 -0.61 -13.72 1.77
CA LEU A 75 -0.48 -14.05 0.35
C LEU A 75 -0.59 -12.86 -0.59
N PRO A 76 -1.54 -11.92 -0.43
CA PRO A 76 -1.62 -10.77 -1.33
C PRO A 76 -0.33 -9.95 -1.34
N LEU A 77 0.26 -9.68 -0.18
CA LEU A 77 1.52 -8.94 -0.06
C LEU A 77 2.70 -9.73 -0.64
N ILE A 78 2.75 -11.05 -0.41
CA ILE A 78 3.78 -11.93 -0.96
C ILE A 78 3.70 -11.95 -2.48
N GLN A 79 2.52 -12.15 -3.05
CA GLN A 79 2.32 -12.12 -4.51
C GLN A 79 2.75 -10.80 -5.11
N LYS A 80 2.40 -9.69 -4.49
CA LYS A 80 2.83 -8.34 -4.91
C LYS A 80 4.34 -8.20 -4.89
N GLU A 81 5.00 -8.67 -3.85
CA GLU A 81 6.46 -8.61 -3.72
C GLU A 81 7.17 -9.50 -4.74
N LEU A 82 6.63 -10.69 -4.98
CA LEU A 82 7.16 -11.63 -5.97
C LEU A 82 6.83 -11.23 -7.42
N GLY A 83 5.95 -10.25 -7.63
CA GLY A 83 5.50 -9.83 -8.97
C GLY A 83 4.76 -10.92 -9.74
N THR A 84 3.98 -11.76 -9.04
CA THR A 84 3.20 -12.84 -9.64
C THR A 84 1.81 -12.95 -9.03
N ALA A 85 0.80 -13.17 -9.87
CA ALA A 85 -0.56 -13.47 -9.43
C ALA A 85 -0.84 -14.98 -9.32
N CYS A 86 0.16 -15.82 -9.62
CA CYS A 86 0.02 -17.28 -9.57
C CYS A 86 -0.21 -17.78 -8.15
N ALA A 87 -1.01 -18.85 -8.02
CA ALA A 87 -1.29 -19.47 -6.72
C ALA A 87 -0.04 -20.10 -6.10
N PRO A 88 0.03 -20.23 -4.75
CA PRO A 88 1.16 -20.86 -4.05
C PRO A 88 1.56 -22.24 -4.59
N GLY A 89 0.57 -23.04 -4.99
CA GLY A 89 0.77 -24.37 -5.56
C GLY A 89 1.23 -24.40 -7.02
N SER A 90 1.59 -23.26 -7.61
CA SER A 90 2.06 -23.21 -8.99
C SER A 90 3.59 -23.19 -9.07
N PRO A 91 4.19 -23.82 -10.10
CA PRO A 91 5.62 -23.77 -10.35
C PRO A 91 6.15 -22.34 -10.52
N ARG A 92 5.38 -21.46 -11.16
CA ARG A 92 5.77 -20.05 -11.34
C ARG A 92 5.91 -19.30 -10.02
N PHE A 93 4.97 -19.54 -9.06
CA PHE A 93 5.08 -18.96 -7.72
C PHE A 93 6.32 -19.48 -7.00
N ALA A 94 6.55 -20.80 -7.01
CA ALA A 94 7.72 -21.42 -6.37
C ALA A 94 9.03 -20.87 -6.94
N ARG A 95 9.12 -20.71 -8.25
CA ARG A 95 10.27 -20.09 -8.90
C ARG A 95 10.47 -18.64 -8.46
N ALA A 96 9.42 -17.81 -8.47
CA ALA A 96 9.50 -16.41 -8.05
C ALA A 96 9.95 -16.31 -6.58
N LEU A 97 9.47 -17.23 -5.73
CA LEU A 97 9.88 -17.30 -4.32
C LEU A 97 11.37 -17.68 -4.20
N ALA A 98 11.87 -18.63 -5.00
CA ALA A 98 13.30 -18.99 -5.02
C ALA A 98 14.17 -17.81 -5.51
N GLU A 99 13.73 -17.08 -6.52
CA GLU A 99 14.40 -15.86 -7.01
C GLU A 99 14.48 -14.80 -5.90
N PHE A 100 13.38 -14.58 -5.16
CA PHE A 100 13.36 -13.68 -3.99
C PHE A 100 14.30 -14.16 -2.88
N GLN A 101 14.26 -15.45 -2.52
CA GLN A 101 15.14 -16.04 -1.51
C GLN A 101 16.61 -15.82 -1.88
N TYR A 102 16.99 -16.13 -3.11
CA TYR A 102 18.35 -15.93 -3.62
C TYR A 102 18.79 -14.47 -3.54
N ALA A 103 17.95 -13.55 -3.99
CA ALA A 103 18.24 -12.11 -3.96
C ALA A 103 18.48 -11.57 -2.54
N HIS A 104 17.95 -12.25 -1.53
CA HIS A 104 18.09 -11.86 -0.12
C HIS A 104 19.02 -12.79 0.69
N GLY A 105 19.84 -13.58 0.01
CA GLY A 105 20.87 -14.41 0.66
C GLY A 105 20.35 -15.64 1.39
N LEU A 106 19.11 -16.06 1.11
CA LEU A 106 18.54 -17.30 1.60
C LEU A 106 18.79 -18.47 0.61
N PRO A 107 18.74 -19.73 1.09
CA PRO A 107 18.66 -20.88 0.19
C PRO A 107 17.47 -20.75 -0.76
N ALA A 108 17.71 -20.83 -2.06
CA ALA A 108 16.68 -20.67 -3.10
C ALA A 108 15.83 -21.94 -3.25
N THR A 109 15.09 -22.30 -2.23
CA THR A 109 14.31 -23.55 -2.16
C THR A 109 12.99 -23.48 -2.93
N GLY A 110 12.45 -22.27 -3.12
CA GLY A 110 11.13 -22.06 -3.73
C GLY A 110 9.95 -22.49 -2.87
N TRP A 111 10.16 -22.94 -1.64
CA TRP A 111 9.09 -23.15 -0.67
C TRP A 111 9.07 -22.04 0.37
N PHE A 112 7.87 -21.73 0.86
CA PHE A 112 7.67 -20.75 1.91
C PHE A 112 7.97 -21.34 3.29
N ASP A 113 8.77 -20.61 4.07
CA ASP A 113 9.10 -20.93 5.45
C ASP A 113 9.16 -19.69 6.34
N PRO A 114 9.21 -19.84 7.68
CA PRO A 114 9.29 -18.71 8.60
C PRO A 114 10.51 -17.81 8.38
N ALA A 115 11.64 -18.33 7.95
CA ALA A 115 12.85 -17.53 7.68
C ALA A 115 12.63 -16.61 6.47
N THR A 116 12.05 -17.14 5.40
CA THR A 116 11.64 -16.35 4.22
C THR A 116 10.63 -15.25 4.60
N PHE A 117 9.67 -15.55 5.48
CA PHE A 117 8.71 -14.55 5.95
C PHE A 117 9.37 -13.42 6.73
N GLN A 118 10.39 -13.70 7.55
CA GLN A 118 11.10 -12.63 8.25
C GLN A 118 11.77 -11.66 7.28
N VAL A 119 12.27 -12.15 6.15
CA VAL A 119 12.85 -11.29 5.10
C VAL A 119 11.76 -10.43 4.45
N PHE A 120 10.62 -11.01 4.05
CA PHE A 120 9.48 -10.22 3.56
C PHE A 120 9.08 -9.13 4.56
N ARG A 121 8.96 -9.50 5.83
CA ARG A 121 8.62 -8.56 6.90
C ARG A 121 9.63 -7.41 7.00
N GLY A 122 10.92 -7.71 6.90
CA GLY A 122 11.98 -6.69 6.85
C GLY A 122 11.79 -5.73 5.68
N VAL A 123 11.66 -6.25 4.47
CA VAL A 123 11.44 -5.45 3.23
C VAL A 123 10.21 -4.54 3.35
N TRP A 124 9.10 -5.05 3.90
CA TRP A 124 7.89 -4.22 4.08
C TRP A 124 8.06 -3.16 5.16
N GLN A 125 8.77 -3.47 6.26
CA GLN A 125 9.05 -2.50 7.33
C GLN A 125 9.96 -1.36 6.85
N GLU A 126 10.95 -1.64 6.02
CA GLU A 126 11.85 -0.63 5.46
C GLU A 126 11.12 0.44 4.65
N ARG A 127 9.96 0.12 4.10
CA ARG A 127 9.09 1.05 3.36
C ARG A 127 8.26 1.97 4.27
N ARG A 128 8.36 1.83 5.59
CA ARG A 128 7.61 2.58 6.61
C ARG A 128 8.57 3.53 7.34
N PRO A 129 8.73 4.78 6.85
CA PRO A 129 9.76 5.71 7.38
C PRO A 129 9.60 6.01 8.86
N PHE A 130 8.35 6.08 9.37
CA PHE A 130 8.08 6.26 10.79
C PHE A 130 8.69 5.13 11.63
N ILE A 131 8.47 3.88 11.21
CA ILE A 131 9.00 2.70 11.90
C ILE A 131 10.53 2.67 11.81
N MET A 132 11.09 3.00 10.64
CA MET A 132 12.54 3.04 10.46
C MET A 132 13.21 4.12 11.30
N ALA A 133 12.56 5.26 11.52
CA ALA A 133 13.02 6.27 12.47
C ALA A 133 13.05 5.70 13.90
N ARG A 134 12.04 4.93 14.30
CA ARG A 134 12.00 4.26 15.62
C ARG A 134 13.07 3.18 15.76
N VAL A 135 13.34 2.42 14.68
CA VAL A 135 14.44 1.43 14.67
C VAL A 135 15.81 2.11 14.87
N ARG A 136 15.97 3.34 14.38
CA ARG A 136 17.18 4.15 14.59
C ARG A 136 17.18 4.92 15.93
N GLU A 137 16.22 4.63 16.82
CA GLU A 137 16.07 5.28 18.13
C GLU A 137 15.84 6.81 18.06
N GLU A 138 15.39 7.31 16.91
CA GLU A 138 15.02 8.71 16.76
C GLU A 138 13.87 9.08 17.72
N PRO A 139 13.81 10.32 18.24
CA PRO A 139 12.71 10.77 19.06
C PRO A 139 11.36 10.58 18.38
N CYS A 140 10.32 10.35 19.17
CA CYS A 140 8.98 10.30 18.63
C CYS A 140 8.63 11.65 17.98
N PRO A 141 8.20 11.68 16.72
CA PRO A 141 7.94 12.94 16.02
C PRO A 141 6.86 13.76 16.72
N GLU A 142 7.01 15.08 16.70
CA GLU A 142 5.95 15.98 17.15
C GLU A 142 4.73 15.90 16.22
N PRO A 143 3.51 16.09 16.76
CA PRO A 143 2.32 16.16 15.95
C PRO A 143 2.37 17.39 15.01
N PRO A 144 1.73 17.32 13.83
CA PRO A 144 1.65 18.48 12.97
C PRO A 144 0.81 19.58 13.62
N PRO A 145 1.12 20.86 13.37
CA PRO A 145 0.27 21.95 13.83
C PRO A 145 -1.12 21.88 13.19
N LEU A 146 -2.15 22.31 13.91
CA LEU A 146 -3.56 22.19 13.52
C LEU A 146 -3.86 22.73 12.10
N TYR A 147 -3.18 23.79 11.66
CA TYR A 147 -3.39 24.34 10.32
C TYR A 147 -2.97 23.40 9.18
N GLN A 148 -2.15 22.39 9.46
CA GLN A 148 -1.78 21.35 8.48
C GLN A 148 -2.80 20.21 8.43
N LEU A 149 -3.70 20.13 9.41
CA LEU A 149 -4.75 19.13 9.46
C LEU A 149 -5.99 19.57 8.69
N GLY A 150 -6.66 18.63 8.08
CA GLY A 150 -7.94 18.80 7.41
C GLY A 150 -8.99 17.87 8.02
N TYR A 151 -10.24 18.31 8.03
CA TYR A 151 -11.36 17.51 8.48
C TYR A 151 -11.77 16.50 7.40
N LEU A 152 -12.08 15.29 7.83
CA LEU A 152 -12.88 14.35 7.05
C LEU A 152 -14.31 14.87 6.94
N VAL A 153 -15.00 14.49 5.88
CA VAL A 153 -16.45 14.67 5.79
C VAL A 153 -17.14 13.40 6.26
N GLU A 154 -18.41 13.51 6.66
CA GLU A 154 -19.18 12.39 7.24
C GLU A 154 -19.14 11.11 6.40
N SER A 155 -19.19 11.23 5.08
CA SER A 155 -19.10 10.07 4.17
C SER A 155 -17.72 9.40 4.10
N GLU A 156 -16.70 10.03 4.68
CA GLU A 156 -15.33 9.49 4.77
C GLU A 156 -15.06 8.84 6.13
N GLU A 157 -15.92 9.06 7.12
CA GLU A 157 -15.78 8.54 8.49
C GLU A 157 -16.61 7.28 8.69
N HIS A 158 -15.99 6.24 9.26
CA HIS A 158 -16.72 5.02 9.62
C HIS A 158 -17.53 5.26 10.91
N ALA A 159 -18.78 4.80 10.94
CA ALA A 159 -19.75 5.10 12.00
C ALA A 159 -19.30 4.72 13.41
N ASP A 160 -18.53 3.64 13.55
CA ASP A 160 -18.14 3.11 14.86
C ASP A 160 -17.03 3.90 15.54
N ARG A 161 -16.21 4.65 14.78
CA ARG A 161 -15.06 5.38 15.31
C ARG A 161 -14.86 6.69 14.57
N LEU A 162 -15.24 7.77 15.22
CA LEU A 162 -15.06 9.10 14.64
C LEU A 162 -13.60 9.54 14.79
N THR A 163 -12.93 9.71 13.68
CA THR A 163 -11.61 10.33 13.61
C THR A 163 -11.63 11.39 12.53
N ARG A 164 -11.66 12.64 12.92
CA ARG A 164 -12.07 13.74 12.05
C ARG A 164 -10.93 14.45 11.33
N LEU A 165 -9.68 14.02 11.53
CA LEU A 165 -8.53 14.77 11.03
C LEU A 165 -7.50 13.87 10.35
N LEU A 166 -6.93 14.40 9.26
CA LEU A 166 -5.70 13.94 8.64
C LEU A 166 -4.86 15.14 8.21
N ARG A 167 -3.60 14.95 7.93
CA ARG A 167 -2.84 15.97 7.19
C ARG A 167 -3.51 16.22 5.84
N ARG A 168 -3.54 17.48 5.40
CA ARG A 168 -4.27 17.90 4.19
C ARG A 168 -3.79 17.20 2.93
N ASP A 169 -2.46 17.04 2.78
CA ASP A 169 -1.86 16.33 1.65
C ASP A 169 -2.19 14.83 1.63
N VAL A 170 -2.27 14.21 2.83
CA VAL A 170 -2.71 12.81 3.00
C VAL A 170 -4.19 12.66 2.68
N LEU A 171 -5.00 13.61 3.13
CA LEU A 171 -6.45 13.62 2.85
C LEU A 171 -6.72 13.70 1.34
N ASP A 172 -5.97 14.56 0.62
CA ASP A 172 -6.08 14.65 -0.83
C ASP A 172 -5.63 13.36 -1.54
N ALA A 173 -4.57 12.72 -1.04
CA ALA A 173 -4.11 11.43 -1.56
C ALA A 173 -5.13 10.31 -1.31
N TYR A 174 -5.69 10.26 -0.11
CA TYR A 174 -6.76 9.34 0.28
C TYR A 174 -8.00 9.49 -0.64
N ARG A 175 -8.47 10.70 -0.86
CA ARG A 175 -9.62 10.97 -1.73
C ARG A 175 -9.40 10.49 -3.16
N ARG A 176 -8.20 10.70 -3.70
CA ARG A 176 -7.84 10.17 -5.03
C ARG A 176 -7.80 8.65 -5.04
N MET A 177 -7.27 8.03 -3.98
CA MET A 177 -7.22 6.57 -3.84
C MET A 177 -8.63 5.96 -3.78
N VAL A 178 -9.52 6.51 -2.96
CA VAL A 178 -10.92 6.05 -2.86
C VAL A 178 -11.67 6.22 -4.17
N ALA A 179 -11.49 7.35 -4.86
CA ALA A 179 -12.11 7.58 -6.17
C ALA A 179 -11.67 6.54 -7.21
N ALA A 180 -10.38 6.19 -7.23
CA ALA A 180 -9.86 5.15 -8.11
C ALA A 180 -10.40 3.76 -7.74
N ALA A 181 -10.41 3.42 -6.44
CA ALA A 181 -10.94 2.14 -5.98
C ALA A 181 -12.42 1.96 -6.34
N ARG A 182 -13.24 3.00 -6.17
CA ARG A 182 -14.65 2.98 -6.57
C ARG A 182 -14.86 2.83 -8.08
N ALA A 183 -13.95 3.36 -8.89
CA ALA A 183 -14.00 3.22 -10.33
C ALA A 183 -13.55 1.83 -10.82
N GLU A 184 -12.63 1.19 -10.10
CA GLU A 184 -11.96 -0.04 -10.51
C GLU A 184 -12.53 -1.31 -9.86
N VAL A 185 -13.21 -1.20 -8.69
CA VAL A 185 -13.73 -2.35 -7.92
C VAL A 185 -15.22 -2.23 -7.70
N PRO A 186 -16.04 -3.08 -8.34
CA PRO A 186 -17.51 -3.05 -8.21
C PRO A 186 -18.00 -3.18 -6.76
N GLU A 187 -17.32 -3.98 -5.93
CA GLU A 187 -17.65 -4.12 -4.50
C GLU A 187 -17.50 -2.78 -3.75
N VAL A 188 -16.42 -2.03 -4.00
CA VAL A 188 -16.19 -0.72 -3.38
C VAL A 188 -17.17 0.33 -3.91
N ALA A 189 -17.56 0.24 -5.19
CA ALA A 189 -18.58 1.11 -5.77
C ALA A 189 -19.97 0.88 -5.15
N ALA A 190 -20.30 -0.38 -4.84
CA ALA A 190 -21.60 -0.78 -4.32
C ALA A 190 -21.74 -0.55 -2.80
N ASN A 191 -20.65 -0.56 -2.05
CA ASN A 191 -20.68 -0.38 -0.60
C ASN A 191 -19.94 0.91 -0.20
N PRO A 192 -20.66 1.99 0.19
CA PRO A 192 -20.08 3.26 0.55
C PRO A 192 -19.22 3.23 1.83
N GLU A 193 -19.39 2.22 2.69
CA GLU A 193 -18.60 2.08 3.93
C GLU A 193 -17.17 1.60 3.65
N LEU A 194 -16.96 0.85 2.56
CA LEU A 194 -15.62 0.38 2.22
C LEU A 194 -14.69 1.55 1.97
N LEU A 195 -13.50 1.48 2.58
CA LEU A 195 -12.46 2.49 2.61
C LEU A 195 -12.79 3.74 3.46
N GLN A 196 -13.92 3.79 4.18
CA GLN A 196 -14.09 4.80 5.21
C GLN A 196 -13.00 4.67 6.28
N ILE A 197 -12.62 5.81 6.87
CA ILE A 197 -11.58 5.88 7.90
C ILE A 197 -12.22 5.73 9.28
N PHE A 198 -11.77 4.74 10.04
CA PHE A 198 -12.16 4.59 11.43
C PHE A 198 -11.07 5.06 12.43
N SER A 199 -9.86 5.35 11.94
CA SER A 199 -8.79 6.01 12.71
C SER A 199 -7.86 6.80 11.79
N GLY A 200 -7.64 8.06 12.08
CA GLY A 200 -6.71 8.94 11.37
C GLY A 200 -5.72 9.61 12.33
N PHE A 201 -5.63 10.93 12.35
CA PHE A 201 -4.79 11.65 13.30
C PHE A 201 -5.23 11.35 14.73
N ARG A 202 -4.26 11.02 15.58
CA ARG A 202 -4.45 10.84 17.01
C ARG A 202 -3.58 11.84 17.76
N ASP A 203 -4.24 12.70 18.52
CA ASP A 203 -3.57 13.63 19.41
C ASP A 203 -2.78 12.85 20.47
N PRO A 204 -1.47 13.12 20.67
CA PRO A 204 -0.63 12.38 21.57
C PRO A 204 -1.06 12.46 23.04
N GLU A 205 -1.58 13.63 23.48
CA GLU A 205 -2.03 13.81 24.86
C GLU A 205 -3.33 13.04 25.10
N ALA A 206 -4.25 13.08 24.14
CA ALA A 206 -5.48 12.30 24.18
C ALA A 206 -5.20 10.77 24.15
N ASP A 207 -4.21 10.33 23.37
CA ASP A 207 -3.78 8.92 23.36
C ASP A 207 -3.14 8.51 24.69
N ALA A 208 -2.30 9.36 25.28
CA ALA A 208 -1.70 9.11 26.59
C ALA A 208 -2.76 9.05 27.71
N ALA A 209 -3.69 9.99 27.73
CA ALA A 209 -4.79 9.98 28.70
C ALA A 209 -5.68 8.73 28.58
N ARG A 210 -5.96 8.31 27.35
CA ARG A 210 -6.77 7.13 27.08
C ARG A 210 -6.06 5.83 27.48
N CYS A 211 -4.77 5.69 27.16
CA CYS A 211 -4.02 4.51 27.58
C CYS A 211 -3.87 4.43 29.10
N ALA A 212 -3.69 5.56 29.79
CA ALA A 212 -3.65 5.61 31.25
C ALA A 212 -4.98 5.17 31.87
N ALA A 213 -6.10 5.66 31.33
CA ALA A 213 -7.44 5.28 31.80
C ALA A 213 -7.76 3.79 31.58
N GLN A 214 -7.21 3.19 30.52
CA GLN A 214 -7.41 1.78 30.16
C GLN A 214 -6.35 0.83 30.75
N GLY A 215 -5.30 1.35 31.40
CA GLY A 215 -4.21 0.55 31.96
C GLY A 215 -3.40 -0.22 30.88
N ASN A 216 -3.28 0.32 29.67
CA ASN A 216 -2.63 -0.35 28.53
C ASN A 216 -1.52 0.49 27.86
N CYS A 217 -0.80 1.30 28.65
CA CYS A 217 0.32 2.11 28.17
C CYS A 217 1.64 1.32 28.02
N ASP A 218 1.62 0.02 28.15
CA ASP A 218 2.80 -0.86 28.10
C ASP A 218 3.44 -1.00 26.72
N GLY A 219 2.83 -0.41 25.69
CA GLY A 219 3.29 -0.48 24.31
C GLY A 219 2.96 -1.79 23.56
N LEU A 220 2.37 -2.77 24.24
CA LEU A 220 1.97 -4.04 23.62
C LEU A 220 0.63 -3.95 22.89
N ARG A 221 -0.32 -3.24 23.48
CA ARG A 221 -1.68 -3.08 22.93
C ARG A 221 -1.92 -1.71 22.32
N ARG A 222 -1.18 -0.70 22.77
CA ARG A 222 -1.25 0.65 22.25
C ARG A 222 0.15 1.25 22.19
N ALA A 223 0.57 1.62 20.99
CA ALA A 223 1.86 2.29 20.81
C ALA A 223 1.80 3.71 21.37
N VAL A 224 2.62 4.00 22.40
CA VAL A 224 2.80 5.35 22.93
C VAL A 224 3.30 6.32 21.86
N CYS A 225 4.07 5.80 20.91
CA CYS A 225 4.53 6.53 19.73
C CYS A 225 4.00 5.82 18.47
N SER A 226 2.91 6.31 17.93
CA SER A 226 2.20 5.73 16.78
C SER A 226 2.32 6.63 15.56
N PRO A 227 2.36 6.10 14.34
CA PRO A 227 2.34 6.90 13.12
C PRO A 227 1.09 7.77 12.99
N HIS A 228 -0.02 7.42 13.63
CA HIS A 228 -1.23 8.24 13.66
C HIS A 228 -1.02 9.65 14.24
N ARG A 229 -0.06 9.83 15.16
CA ARG A 229 0.25 11.16 15.71
C ARG A 229 0.79 12.15 14.68
N THR A 230 1.28 11.66 13.55
CA THR A 230 1.78 12.50 12.46
C THR A 230 0.70 12.93 11.48
N GLY A 231 -0.51 12.37 11.59
CA GLY A 231 -1.60 12.57 10.64
C GLY A 231 -1.36 11.93 9.27
N THR A 232 -0.36 11.01 9.18
CA THR A 232 -0.02 10.32 7.92
C THR A 232 -0.48 8.86 7.88
N ALA A 233 -0.96 8.31 8.99
CA ALA A 233 -1.52 6.97 9.05
C ALA A 233 -3.04 7.00 9.04
N VAL A 234 -3.61 5.99 8.38
CA VAL A 234 -5.05 5.78 8.28
C VAL A 234 -5.38 4.32 8.54
N ASP A 235 -6.45 4.10 9.31
CA ASP A 235 -7.07 2.80 9.45
C ASP A 235 -8.37 2.79 8.63
N LEU A 236 -8.39 1.96 7.59
CA LEU A 236 -9.44 1.90 6.57
C LEU A 236 -10.37 0.72 6.83
N TYR A 237 -11.68 0.94 6.69
CA TYR A 237 -12.63 -0.16 6.69
C TYR A 237 -12.48 -1.01 5.42
N VAL A 238 -11.96 -2.21 5.57
CA VAL A 238 -11.73 -3.17 4.47
C VAL A 238 -12.68 -4.38 4.56
N GLY A 239 -13.70 -4.29 5.40
CA GLY A 239 -14.60 -5.38 5.77
C GLY A 239 -14.29 -5.93 7.15
N GLN A 240 -15.21 -6.67 7.74
CA GLN A 240 -15.08 -7.31 9.05
C GLN A 240 -15.82 -8.62 9.09
N MET A 241 -15.39 -9.52 9.97
CA MET A 241 -16.20 -10.69 10.31
C MET A 241 -17.40 -10.26 11.17
N ALA A 242 -18.52 -10.98 11.02
CA ALA A 242 -19.66 -10.79 11.90
C ALA A 242 -19.24 -10.90 13.38
N ASP A 243 -19.79 -10.04 14.22
CA ASP A 243 -19.57 -9.99 15.68
C ASP A 243 -18.14 -9.64 16.13
N LEU A 244 -17.24 -9.25 15.21
CA LEU A 244 -15.91 -8.78 15.53
C LEU A 244 -15.73 -7.30 15.12
N GLY A 245 -14.90 -6.58 15.89
CA GLY A 245 -14.60 -5.19 15.57
C GLY A 245 -13.79 -5.03 14.28
N VAL A 246 -13.88 -3.84 13.68
CA VAL A 246 -13.17 -3.46 12.43
C VAL A 246 -11.64 -3.55 12.54
N ASP A 247 -11.11 -3.55 13.75
CA ASP A 247 -9.68 -3.64 14.09
C ASP A 247 -9.35 -4.92 14.89
N ASN A 248 -10.12 -5.98 14.71
CA ASN A 248 -9.89 -7.23 15.40
C ASN A 248 -8.66 -7.96 14.85
N THR A 249 -7.67 -8.20 15.70
CA THR A 249 -6.37 -8.79 15.33
C THR A 249 -6.33 -10.31 15.35
N SER A 250 -7.45 -11.00 15.63
CA SER A 250 -7.46 -12.47 15.57
C SER A 250 -7.08 -12.97 14.18
N PRO A 251 -6.39 -14.12 14.08
CA PRO A 251 -5.98 -14.68 12.78
C PRO A 251 -7.15 -14.84 11.81
N ALA A 252 -8.32 -15.26 12.31
CA ALA A 252 -9.52 -15.44 11.49
C ALA A 252 -10.04 -14.11 10.93
N SER A 253 -10.08 -13.04 11.76
CA SER A 253 -10.52 -11.71 11.32
C SER A 253 -9.57 -11.12 10.27
N ARG A 254 -8.27 -11.22 10.51
CA ARG A 254 -7.24 -10.75 9.56
C ARG A 254 -7.32 -11.49 8.23
N LEU A 255 -7.48 -12.81 8.27
CA LEU A 255 -7.67 -13.63 7.08
C LEU A 255 -8.92 -13.23 6.30
N HIS A 256 -10.03 -12.99 7.00
CA HIS A 256 -11.27 -12.52 6.36
C HIS A 256 -11.02 -11.19 5.61
N MET A 257 -10.39 -10.21 6.26
CA MET A 257 -10.09 -8.90 5.67
C MET A 257 -9.20 -9.01 4.44
N THR A 258 -8.15 -9.86 4.49
CA THR A 258 -7.19 -9.98 3.36
C THR A 258 -7.76 -10.74 2.16
N ARG A 259 -8.89 -11.43 2.32
CA ARG A 259 -9.63 -12.07 1.23
C ARG A 259 -10.55 -11.13 0.47
N THR A 260 -10.87 -9.94 1.00
CA THR A 260 -11.77 -8.99 0.34
C THR A 260 -11.15 -8.43 -0.94
N ALA A 261 -11.98 -8.10 -1.93
CA ALA A 261 -11.52 -7.44 -3.14
C ALA A 261 -10.94 -6.05 -2.83
N THR A 262 -11.51 -5.36 -1.83
CA THR A 262 -11.03 -4.07 -1.32
C THR A 262 -9.58 -4.13 -0.86
N TYR A 263 -9.23 -5.09 0.02
CA TYR A 263 -7.85 -5.23 0.51
C TYR A 263 -6.88 -5.59 -0.62
N ARG A 264 -7.26 -6.53 -1.47
CA ARG A 264 -6.42 -6.94 -2.61
C ARG A 264 -6.15 -5.77 -3.57
N TRP A 265 -7.17 -4.96 -3.83
CA TRP A 265 -6.99 -3.75 -4.63
C TRP A 265 -6.02 -2.77 -3.95
N LEU A 266 -6.15 -2.56 -2.64
CA LEU A 266 -5.22 -1.70 -1.89
C LEU A 266 -3.78 -2.20 -2.00
N VAL A 267 -3.53 -3.49 -1.82
CA VAL A 267 -2.19 -4.09 -1.95
C VAL A 267 -1.59 -3.78 -3.33
N GLU A 268 -2.38 -3.88 -4.39
CA GLU A 268 -1.92 -3.64 -5.75
C GLU A 268 -1.75 -2.15 -6.08
N ASN A 269 -2.61 -1.29 -5.56
CA ASN A 269 -2.80 0.06 -6.09
C ASN A 269 -2.53 1.20 -5.12
N ALA A 270 -2.58 0.99 -3.80
CA ALA A 270 -2.44 2.08 -2.82
C ALA A 270 -1.09 2.82 -2.93
N GLY A 271 -0.03 2.11 -3.35
CA GLY A 271 1.28 2.69 -3.64
C GLY A 271 1.26 3.78 -4.73
N ARG A 272 0.29 3.75 -5.67
CA ARG A 272 0.09 4.80 -6.69
C ARG A 272 -0.25 6.15 -6.06
N PHE A 273 -0.78 6.13 -4.84
CA PHE A 273 -1.22 7.29 -4.06
C PHE A 273 -0.29 7.59 -2.89
N GLY A 274 0.80 6.83 -2.74
CA GLY A 274 1.79 7.01 -1.69
C GLY A 274 1.49 6.26 -0.39
N PHE A 275 0.56 5.32 -0.36
CA PHE A 275 0.27 4.51 0.82
C PHE A 275 1.01 3.17 0.81
N VAL A 276 1.56 2.81 1.96
CA VAL A 276 2.21 1.53 2.22
C VAL A 276 1.50 0.77 3.34
N PRO A 277 1.37 -0.56 3.25
CA PRO A 277 0.65 -1.37 4.22
C PRO A 277 1.47 -1.66 5.47
N TYR A 278 0.77 -1.93 6.58
CA TYR A 278 1.34 -2.66 7.70
C TYR A 278 0.89 -4.13 7.64
N VAL A 279 1.85 -5.02 7.54
CA VAL A 279 1.58 -6.45 7.29
C VAL A 279 0.73 -7.13 8.36
N TYR A 280 0.79 -6.68 9.60
CA TYR A 280 0.03 -7.26 10.71
C TYR A 280 -1.43 -6.79 10.77
N GLU A 281 -1.69 -5.55 10.35
CA GLU A 281 -3.01 -4.91 10.44
C GLU A 281 -3.52 -4.58 9.03
N PRO A 282 -4.42 -5.41 8.43
CA PRO A 282 -4.88 -5.22 7.06
C PRO A 282 -5.56 -3.86 6.81
N TRP A 283 -6.07 -3.23 7.84
CA TRP A 283 -6.69 -1.90 7.79
C TRP A 283 -5.69 -0.75 7.85
N HIS A 284 -4.45 -0.98 8.38
CA HIS A 284 -3.49 0.09 8.66
C HIS A 284 -2.59 0.40 7.46
N TRP A 285 -2.64 1.65 7.01
CA TRP A 285 -1.86 2.17 5.89
C TRP A 285 -1.16 3.46 6.27
N GLU A 286 0.10 3.60 5.89
CA GLU A 286 0.90 4.80 6.14
C GLU A 286 1.18 5.53 4.84
N TRP A 287 0.88 6.82 4.79
CA TRP A 287 1.23 7.64 3.64
C TRP A 287 2.70 8.04 3.71
N VAL A 288 3.44 7.69 2.68
CA VAL A 288 4.82 8.11 2.45
C VAL A 288 4.81 9.06 1.27
N SER A 289 5.48 10.22 1.42
CA SER A 289 5.54 11.19 0.32
C SER A 289 5.99 10.52 -0.97
N PRO A 290 5.45 10.90 -2.14
CA PRO A 290 5.92 10.41 -3.43
C PRO A 290 7.44 10.60 -3.67
N THR A 291 8.06 11.49 -2.91
CA THR A 291 9.52 11.73 -2.91
C THR A 291 10.30 10.82 -1.96
N GLY A 292 9.64 9.84 -1.31
CA GLY A 292 10.30 8.76 -0.58
C GLY A 292 10.87 9.12 0.80
N GLY A 293 10.45 10.23 1.42
CA GLY A 293 10.87 10.62 2.75
C GLY A 293 9.70 10.80 3.72
N TYR A 294 9.93 10.52 5.01
CA TYR A 294 9.10 11.03 6.08
C TYR A 294 9.15 12.56 6.01
N VAL A 295 8.04 13.18 5.66
CA VAL A 295 7.94 14.64 5.74
C VAL A 295 7.68 14.98 7.21
N ALA A 296 8.75 15.19 7.97
CA ALA A 296 8.65 15.83 9.27
C ALA A 296 7.84 17.12 9.09
N ALA A 297 6.99 17.45 10.06
CA ALA A 297 6.31 18.74 10.07
C ALA A 297 7.36 19.82 9.86
N VAL A 298 7.25 20.55 8.74
CA VAL A 298 8.15 21.67 8.48
C VAL A 298 7.87 22.66 9.59
N ALA A 299 8.84 22.90 10.45
CA ALA A 299 8.75 23.97 11.43
C ALA A 299 8.40 25.25 10.66
N ALA A 300 7.32 25.91 11.03
CA ALA A 300 6.96 27.19 10.45
C ALA A 300 8.12 28.18 10.71
N PRO A 301 8.44 29.05 9.74
CA PRO A 301 9.48 30.06 9.92
C PRO A 301 9.19 31.02 11.07
#